data_77f3338737a072164150a70a456bda05
#
_entry.id   77f3338737a072164150a70a456bda05
#
_cell.length_a   1.000
_cell.length_b   1.000
_cell.length_c   1.000
_cell.angle_alpha   90.00
_cell.angle_beta   90.00
_cell.angle_gamma   90.00
#
_symmetry.space_group_name_H-M   'P 1'
#
loop_
_entity.id
_entity.type
_entity.pdbx_description
1 polymer ?
#
loop_
_entity_poly.entity_id
_entity_poly.type
_entity_poly.pdbx_seq_one_letter_code
_entity_poly.pdbx_strand_id
1 'polypeptide(L)'
;MERSRVMPTRSASAKWEGGLKGGRGSFSGATGLAGQYSFASRFESGTGSNPEELLAAAEAACYSMALSGGLEKNGTVATSIDTKADCTIERVGEAPTITKIQLAVRAVVPNLDDATFQRIAAETAKTCPVSRALSSVDIRVTATLAK
;
A
#
# COMPACT_ATOMS: atom_id res chain seq x y z
N MET A 1 2.29 -31.11 17.45
CA MET A 1 2.27 -29.84 18.18
C MET A 1 1.48 -28.81 17.36
N GLU A 2 0.31 -28.44 17.82
CA GLU A 2 -0.47 -27.41 17.15
C GLU A 2 0.22 -26.07 17.32
N ARG A 3 0.54 -25.45 16.19
CA ARG A 3 0.97 -24.05 16.21
C ARG A 3 -0.24 -23.20 16.54
N SER A 4 -0.17 -22.49 17.64
CA SER A 4 -1.15 -21.46 17.97
C SER A 4 -1.29 -20.52 16.78
N ARG A 5 -2.46 -20.47 16.15
CA ARG A 5 -2.74 -19.52 15.09
C ARG A 5 -2.96 -18.15 15.71
N VAL A 6 -1.93 -17.31 15.64
CA VAL A 6 -2.07 -15.92 16.03
C VAL A 6 -2.80 -15.19 14.91
N MET A 7 -3.96 -14.65 15.22
CA MET A 7 -4.74 -13.81 14.30
C MET A 7 -4.71 -12.39 14.85
N PRO A 8 -3.65 -11.62 14.52
CA PRO A 8 -3.53 -10.27 15.05
C PRO A 8 -4.58 -9.34 14.50
N THR A 9 -5.12 -8.51 15.39
CA THR A 9 -6.06 -7.44 15.03
C THR A 9 -5.40 -6.10 15.31
N ARG A 10 -5.52 -5.19 14.36
CA ARG A 10 -5.00 -3.82 14.49
C ARG A 10 -6.15 -2.84 14.39
N SER A 11 -6.07 -1.75 15.13
CA SER A 11 -7.16 -0.78 15.23
C SER A 11 -6.69 0.63 14.97
N ALA A 12 -7.55 1.39 14.34
CA ALA A 12 -7.41 2.83 14.17
C ALA A 12 -8.79 3.47 14.29
N SER A 13 -8.81 4.76 14.55
CA SER A 13 -10.04 5.52 14.73
C SER A 13 -9.99 6.80 13.92
N ALA A 14 -11.16 7.32 13.55
CA ALA A 14 -11.28 8.60 12.88
C ALA A 14 -12.49 9.36 13.41
N LYS A 15 -12.40 10.69 13.30
CA LYS A 15 -13.48 11.59 13.70
C LYS A 15 -13.68 12.61 12.59
N TRP A 16 -14.93 12.89 12.27
CA TRP A 16 -15.30 13.97 11.35
C TRP A 16 -16.21 14.95 12.06
N GLU A 17 -15.98 16.25 11.89
CA GLU A 17 -16.77 17.31 12.46
C GLU A 17 -17.23 18.27 11.36
N GLY A 18 -18.52 18.55 11.33
CA GLY A 18 -19.10 19.50 10.39
C GLY A 18 -19.60 18.87 9.10
N GLY A 19 -19.94 19.72 8.14
CA GLY A 19 -20.40 19.28 6.83
C GLY A 19 -19.28 18.78 5.93
N LEU A 20 -19.62 18.29 4.76
CA LEU A 20 -18.64 17.68 3.86
C LEU A 20 -17.56 18.66 3.43
N LYS A 21 -17.94 19.81 2.88
CA LYS A 21 -16.95 20.75 2.33
C LYS A 21 -16.33 21.66 3.38
N GLY A 22 -17.07 22.04 4.39
CA GLY A 22 -16.60 22.95 5.45
C GLY A 22 -16.08 22.23 6.68
N GLY A 23 -16.20 20.92 6.75
CA GLY A 23 -15.80 20.14 7.91
C GLY A 23 -14.32 19.78 7.93
N ARG A 24 -13.97 19.03 8.95
CA ARG A 24 -12.58 18.56 9.14
C ARG A 24 -12.58 17.20 9.79
N GLY A 25 -11.56 16.41 9.47
CA GLY A 25 -11.38 15.08 10.03
C GLY A 25 -10.00 14.88 10.62
N SER A 26 -9.91 13.88 11.46
CA SER A 26 -8.64 13.40 11.99
C SER A 26 -8.69 11.88 12.10
N PHE A 27 -7.53 11.25 12.04
CA PHE A 27 -7.41 9.82 12.28
C PHE A 27 -6.20 9.55 13.17
N SER A 28 -6.25 8.43 13.89
CA SER A 28 -5.14 8.00 14.72
C SER A 28 -5.16 6.49 14.92
N GLY A 29 -3.97 5.94 15.11
CA GLY A 29 -3.77 4.54 15.48
C GLY A 29 -2.98 4.42 16.77
N ALA A 30 -2.88 3.23 17.30
CA ALA A 30 -2.24 2.98 18.59
C ALA A 30 -0.72 3.16 18.57
N THR A 31 -0.09 3.14 17.40
CA THR A 31 1.38 3.09 17.26
C THR A 31 1.99 4.33 16.62
N GLY A 32 1.34 5.47 16.77
CA GLY A 32 1.86 6.75 16.26
C GLY A 32 1.27 7.19 14.92
N LEU A 33 0.46 6.37 14.28
CA LEU A 33 -0.25 6.79 13.07
C LEU A 33 -1.22 7.90 13.46
N ALA A 34 -1.10 9.08 12.82
CA ALA A 34 -2.00 10.20 13.08
C ALA A 34 -1.98 11.18 11.91
N GLY A 35 -3.09 11.81 11.65
CA GLY A 35 -3.18 12.83 10.62
C GLY A 35 -4.50 13.55 10.63
N GLN A 36 -4.54 14.62 9.83
CA GLN A 36 -5.75 15.40 9.61
C GLN A 36 -6.10 15.35 8.13
N TYR A 37 -7.38 15.46 7.82
CA TYR A 37 -7.84 15.44 6.44
C TYR A 37 -9.12 16.28 6.31
N SER A 38 -9.41 16.65 5.07
CA SER A 38 -10.56 17.50 4.73
C SER A 38 -11.04 17.17 3.32
N PHE A 39 -12.13 17.80 2.90
CA PHE A 39 -12.56 17.72 1.51
C PHE A 39 -11.44 18.21 0.57
N ALA A 40 -10.82 19.34 0.91
CA ALA A 40 -9.76 19.92 0.10
C ALA A 40 -8.50 19.04 0.03
N SER A 41 -8.10 18.40 1.13
CA SER A 41 -6.93 17.51 1.14
C SER A 41 -7.17 16.19 0.40
N ARG A 42 -8.43 15.80 0.23
CA ARG A 42 -8.80 14.57 -0.48
C ARG A 42 -9.06 14.79 -1.96
N PHE A 43 -9.81 15.83 -2.32
CA PHE A 43 -10.29 16.04 -3.69
C PHE A 43 -9.68 17.26 -4.38
N GLU A 44 -8.91 18.04 -3.66
CA GLU A 44 -8.26 19.24 -4.17
C GLU A 44 -6.78 19.23 -3.77
N SER A 45 -6.14 20.38 -3.67
CA SER A 45 -4.73 20.52 -3.29
C SER A 45 -4.53 21.09 -1.90
N GLY A 46 -5.50 20.91 -1.00
CA GLY A 46 -5.40 21.37 0.38
C GLY A 46 -4.35 20.60 1.20
N THR A 47 -3.88 21.21 2.26
CA THR A 47 -2.94 20.59 3.19
C THR A 47 -3.62 19.50 4.01
N GLY A 48 -2.85 18.47 4.38
CA GLY A 48 -3.35 17.35 5.15
C GLY A 48 -3.24 16.04 4.39
N SER A 49 -3.63 14.96 5.04
CA SER A 49 -3.63 13.62 4.45
C SER A 49 -5.01 13.28 3.85
N ASN A 50 -5.21 12.02 3.53
CA ASN A 50 -6.46 11.50 2.99
C ASN A 50 -6.45 9.97 3.03
N PRO A 51 -7.61 9.32 2.85
CA PRO A 51 -7.68 7.86 2.86
C PRO A 51 -6.86 7.20 1.74
N GLU A 52 -6.72 7.84 0.59
CA GLU A 52 -5.96 7.29 -0.54
C GLU A 52 -4.47 7.22 -0.22
N GLU A 53 -3.93 8.21 0.48
CA GLU A 53 -2.55 8.18 0.96
C GLU A 53 -2.34 7.04 1.98
N LEU A 54 -3.30 6.81 2.86
CA LEU A 54 -3.24 5.70 3.81
C LEU A 54 -3.25 4.34 3.10
N LEU A 55 -4.08 4.18 2.07
CA LEU A 55 -4.10 2.96 1.26
C LEU A 55 -2.79 2.78 0.50
N ALA A 56 -2.25 3.85 -0.05
CA ALA A 56 -0.97 3.81 -0.75
C ALA A 56 0.15 3.37 0.20
N ALA A 57 0.21 3.93 1.40
CA ALA A 57 1.20 3.55 2.40
C ALA A 57 1.06 2.08 2.81
N ALA A 58 -0.16 1.61 3.04
CA ALA A 58 -0.43 0.22 3.39
C ALA A 58 0.02 -0.74 2.29
N GLU A 59 -0.31 -0.43 1.03
CA GLU A 59 0.06 -1.26 -0.12
C GLU A 59 1.58 -1.29 -0.31
N ALA A 60 2.24 -0.14 -0.25
CA ALA A 60 3.69 -0.05 -0.40
C ALA A 60 4.42 -0.83 0.69
N ALA A 61 3.98 -0.71 1.95
CA ALA A 61 4.58 -1.42 3.07
C ALA A 61 4.38 -2.94 2.94
N CYS A 62 3.17 -3.36 2.64
CA CYS A 62 2.83 -4.78 2.51
C CYS A 62 3.57 -5.43 1.34
N TYR A 63 3.57 -4.80 0.19
CA TYR A 63 4.26 -5.32 -0.99
C TYR A 63 5.76 -5.47 -0.75
N SER A 64 6.40 -4.44 -0.19
CA SER A 64 7.84 -4.47 0.09
C SER A 64 8.22 -5.63 1.00
N MET A 65 7.46 -5.85 2.07
CA MET A 65 7.70 -6.95 3.00
C MET A 65 7.44 -8.31 2.35
N ALA A 66 6.36 -8.43 1.59
CA ALA A 66 6.02 -9.67 0.88
C ALA A 66 7.06 -10.02 -0.18
N LEU A 67 7.57 -9.03 -0.91
CA LEU A 67 8.64 -9.24 -1.88
C LEU A 67 9.92 -9.71 -1.19
N SER A 68 10.27 -9.09 -0.07
CA SER A 68 11.42 -9.53 0.73
C SER A 68 11.31 -11.01 1.11
N GLY A 69 10.13 -11.44 1.56
CA GLY A 69 9.88 -12.84 1.90
C GLY A 69 10.01 -13.78 0.70
N GLY A 70 9.51 -13.38 -0.45
CA GLY A 70 9.64 -14.15 -1.69
C GLY A 70 11.08 -14.31 -2.17
N LEU A 71 11.84 -13.22 -2.07
CA LEU A 71 13.27 -13.24 -2.42
C LEU A 71 14.08 -14.11 -1.46
N GLU A 72 13.79 -14.04 -0.17
CA GLU A 72 14.46 -14.89 0.82
C GLU A 72 14.17 -16.37 0.59
N LYS A 73 12.95 -16.75 0.23
CA LYS A 73 12.61 -18.14 -0.13
C LYS A 73 13.38 -18.62 -1.34
N ASN A 74 13.75 -17.72 -2.25
CA ASN A 74 14.59 -18.02 -3.40
C ASN A 74 16.07 -18.16 -3.04
N GLY A 75 16.45 -17.92 -1.79
CA GLY A 75 17.84 -17.94 -1.33
C GLY A 75 18.59 -16.63 -1.57
N THR A 76 17.88 -15.56 -1.95
CA THR A 76 18.46 -14.25 -2.23
C THR A 76 17.84 -13.20 -1.33
N VAL A 77 18.59 -12.73 -0.35
CA VAL A 77 18.13 -11.70 0.58
C VAL A 77 18.32 -10.31 -0.02
N ALA A 78 17.25 -9.52 -0.04
CA ALA A 78 17.35 -8.15 -0.53
C ALA A 78 18.14 -7.27 0.43
N THR A 79 18.98 -6.40 -0.12
CA THR A 79 19.66 -5.35 0.64
C THR A 79 18.65 -4.25 0.97
N SER A 80 17.83 -3.88 0.00
CA SER A 80 16.77 -2.89 0.19
C SER A 80 15.68 -3.08 -0.85
N ILE A 81 14.48 -2.67 -0.49
CA ILE A 81 13.33 -2.61 -1.39
C ILE A 81 12.64 -1.27 -1.13
N ASP A 82 12.59 -0.45 -2.15
CA ASP A 82 11.89 0.83 -2.11
C ASP A 82 10.65 0.74 -2.99
N THR A 83 9.49 1.03 -2.42
CA THR A 83 8.22 0.98 -3.13
C THR A 83 7.49 2.31 -2.99
N LYS A 84 7.15 2.90 -4.13
CA LYS A 84 6.24 4.05 -4.18
C LYS A 84 4.89 3.56 -4.69
N ALA A 85 3.83 3.94 -4.01
CA ALA A 85 2.46 3.62 -4.42
C ALA A 85 1.70 4.91 -4.73
N ASP A 86 1.06 4.93 -5.89
CA ASP A 86 0.15 6.00 -6.29
C ASP A 86 -1.27 5.43 -6.34
N CYS A 87 -2.13 5.91 -5.46
CA CYS A 87 -3.53 5.50 -5.36
C CYS A 87 -4.40 6.59 -5.97
N THR A 88 -5.21 6.23 -6.96
CA THR A 88 -6.04 7.16 -7.70
C THR A 88 -7.51 7.03 -7.31
N ILE A 89 -8.12 8.16 -6.99
CA ILE A 89 -9.56 8.29 -6.84
C ILE A 89 -10.09 9.10 -8.04
N GLU A 90 -11.16 8.61 -8.64
CA GLU A 90 -11.79 9.28 -9.76
C GLU A 90 -13.30 9.04 -9.73
N ARG A 91 -14.04 9.87 -10.44
CA ARG A 91 -15.49 9.70 -10.50
C ARG A 91 -15.84 8.63 -11.52
N VAL A 92 -16.55 7.60 -11.07
CA VAL A 92 -17.11 6.55 -11.93
C VAL A 92 -18.63 6.65 -11.82
N GLY A 93 -19.28 7.10 -12.89
CA GLY A 93 -20.68 7.49 -12.81
C GLY A 93 -20.84 8.67 -11.86
N GLU A 94 -21.65 8.54 -10.83
CA GLU A 94 -21.88 9.59 -9.83
C GLU A 94 -21.08 9.39 -8.54
N ALA A 95 -20.27 8.33 -8.47
CA ALA A 95 -19.57 7.96 -7.24
C ALA A 95 -18.06 8.20 -7.33
N PRO A 96 -17.46 8.88 -6.34
CA PRO A 96 -16.01 8.87 -6.19
C PRO A 96 -15.53 7.44 -5.95
N THR A 97 -14.58 6.97 -6.73
CA THR A 97 -14.16 5.57 -6.72
C THR A 97 -12.64 5.46 -6.77
N ILE A 98 -12.08 4.63 -5.90
CA ILE A 98 -10.66 4.28 -5.96
C ILE A 98 -10.53 3.22 -7.05
N THR A 99 -9.89 3.57 -8.17
CA THR A 99 -9.89 2.74 -9.37
C THR A 99 -8.58 2.02 -9.64
N LYS A 100 -7.46 2.60 -9.23
CA LYS A 100 -6.14 2.00 -9.50
C LYS A 100 -5.12 2.36 -8.45
N ILE A 101 -4.16 1.45 -8.29
CA ILE A 101 -2.95 1.68 -7.52
C ILE A 101 -1.78 1.27 -8.40
N GLN A 102 -0.83 2.16 -8.58
CA GLN A 102 0.39 1.90 -9.33
C GLN A 102 1.55 1.79 -8.36
N LEU A 103 2.24 0.64 -8.37
CA LEU A 103 3.44 0.41 -7.56
C LEU A 103 4.68 0.54 -8.43
N ALA A 104 5.62 1.37 -8.02
CA ALA A 104 6.94 1.46 -8.61
C ALA A 104 7.94 0.93 -7.56
N VAL A 105 8.55 -0.20 -7.87
CA VAL A 105 9.41 -0.95 -6.95
C VAL A 105 10.84 -0.93 -7.45
N ARG A 106 11.78 -0.62 -6.58
CA ARG A 106 13.21 -0.70 -6.86
C ARG A 106 13.88 -1.52 -5.77
N ALA A 107 14.50 -2.64 -6.15
CA ALA A 107 15.14 -3.53 -5.21
C ALA A 107 16.63 -3.68 -5.52
N VAL A 108 17.42 -3.77 -4.46
CA VAL A 108 18.84 -4.12 -4.54
C VAL A 108 18.98 -5.52 -3.95
N VAL A 109 19.27 -6.50 -4.80
CA VAL A 109 19.34 -7.91 -4.40
C VAL A 109 20.61 -8.52 -5.00
N PRO A 110 21.62 -8.87 -4.18
CA PRO A 110 22.81 -9.52 -4.68
C PRO A 110 22.53 -10.89 -5.28
N ASN A 111 23.28 -11.25 -6.33
CA ASN A 111 23.28 -12.58 -6.94
C ASN A 111 21.92 -13.03 -7.51
N LEU A 112 21.16 -12.11 -8.06
CA LEU A 112 19.87 -12.40 -8.65
C LEU A 112 19.80 -11.89 -10.08
N ASP A 113 19.33 -12.71 -10.99
CA ASP A 113 19.06 -12.32 -12.37
C ASP A 113 17.68 -11.65 -12.49
N ASP A 114 17.53 -10.79 -13.49
CA ASP A 114 16.29 -10.03 -13.67
C ASP A 114 15.08 -10.92 -13.96
N ALA A 115 15.24 -11.98 -14.76
CA ALA A 115 14.12 -12.87 -15.08
C ALA A 115 13.52 -13.52 -13.82
N THR A 116 14.36 -14.00 -12.92
CA THR A 116 13.93 -14.56 -11.64
C THR A 116 13.30 -13.48 -10.75
N PHE A 117 13.90 -12.29 -10.71
CA PHE A 117 13.34 -11.17 -9.96
C PHE A 117 11.94 -10.80 -10.46
N GLN A 118 11.75 -10.67 -11.77
CA GLN A 118 10.44 -10.32 -12.34
C GLN A 118 9.37 -11.38 -12.02
N ARG A 119 9.76 -12.66 -12.04
CA ARG A 119 8.84 -13.75 -11.68
C ARG A 119 8.41 -13.65 -10.23
N ILE A 120 9.33 -13.41 -9.32
CA ILE A 120 9.03 -13.28 -7.88
C ILE A 120 8.20 -12.03 -7.62
N ALA A 121 8.52 -10.92 -8.29
CA ALA A 121 7.73 -9.68 -8.20
C ALA A 121 6.28 -9.88 -8.64
N ALA A 122 6.06 -10.61 -9.74
CA ALA A 122 4.71 -10.90 -10.26
C ALA A 122 3.94 -11.82 -9.31
N GLU A 123 4.57 -12.82 -8.73
CA GLU A 123 3.94 -13.70 -7.73
C GLU A 123 3.57 -12.93 -6.47
N THR A 124 4.42 -12.01 -6.03
CA THR A 124 4.18 -11.16 -4.87
C THR A 124 2.94 -10.29 -5.07
N ALA A 125 2.74 -9.77 -6.27
CA ALA A 125 1.56 -8.98 -6.61
C ALA A 125 0.26 -9.73 -6.38
N LYS A 126 0.27 -11.05 -6.52
CA LYS A 126 -0.92 -11.91 -6.33
C LYS A 126 -1.14 -12.31 -4.88
N THR A 127 -0.10 -12.35 -4.07
CA THR A 127 -0.14 -12.91 -2.72
C THR A 127 -0.08 -11.87 -1.60
N CYS A 128 0.30 -10.65 -1.92
CA CYS A 128 0.33 -9.54 -0.95
C CYS A 128 -1.05 -9.38 -0.29
N PRO A 129 -1.15 -9.50 1.05
CA PRO A 129 -2.45 -9.44 1.72
C PRO A 129 -3.26 -8.17 1.46
N VAL A 130 -2.61 -7.01 1.38
CA VAL A 130 -3.32 -5.76 1.07
C VAL A 130 -3.83 -5.75 -0.36
N SER A 131 -3.03 -6.24 -1.32
CA SER A 131 -3.49 -6.39 -2.71
C SER A 131 -4.68 -7.32 -2.81
N ARG A 132 -4.68 -8.41 -2.06
CA ARG A 132 -5.83 -9.33 -2.01
C ARG A 132 -7.07 -8.67 -1.41
N ALA A 133 -6.90 -7.86 -0.36
CA ALA A 133 -8.00 -7.12 0.24
C ALA A 133 -8.59 -6.08 -0.73
N LEU A 134 -7.76 -5.51 -1.60
CA LEU A 134 -8.14 -4.50 -2.58
C LEU A 134 -8.34 -5.09 -3.98
N SER A 135 -8.83 -6.32 -4.07
CA SER A 135 -8.92 -7.06 -5.33
C SER A 135 -9.83 -6.42 -6.39
N SER A 136 -10.72 -5.51 -6.01
CA SER A 136 -11.55 -4.75 -6.95
C SER A 136 -10.82 -3.56 -7.58
N VAL A 137 -9.63 -3.23 -7.09
CA VAL A 137 -8.81 -2.13 -7.59
C VAL A 137 -7.84 -2.68 -8.64
N ASP A 138 -7.61 -1.94 -9.72
CA ASP A 138 -6.59 -2.29 -10.71
C ASP A 138 -5.21 -1.94 -10.12
N ILE A 139 -4.52 -2.95 -9.63
CA ILE A 139 -3.19 -2.79 -9.01
C ILE A 139 -2.13 -3.26 -10.00
N ARG A 140 -1.24 -2.36 -10.37
CA ARG A 140 -0.15 -2.63 -11.32
C ARG A 140 1.20 -2.43 -10.65
N VAL A 141 2.14 -3.31 -10.97
CA VAL A 141 3.48 -3.29 -10.41
C VAL A 141 4.50 -3.14 -11.55
N THR A 142 5.36 -2.14 -11.42
CA THR A 142 6.57 -2.03 -12.22
C THR A 142 7.75 -2.22 -11.28
N ALA A 143 8.48 -3.32 -11.46
CA ALA A 143 9.58 -3.68 -10.58
C ALA A 143 10.91 -3.61 -11.32
N THR A 144 11.89 -2.94 -10.70
CA THR A 144 13.23 -2.76 -11.24
C THR A 144 14.25 -3.36 -10.29
N LEU A 145 15.07 -4.26 -10.82
CA LEU A 145 16.23 -4.78 -10.11
C LEU A 145 17.39 -3.82 -10.34
N ALA A 146 17.83 -3.15 -9.29
CA ALA A 146 18.95 -2.22 -9.37
C ALA A 146 20.27 -3.00 -9.40
N LYS A 147 21.21 -2.45 -10.12
CA LYS A 147 22.57 -3.00 -10.17
C LYS A 147 23.51 -2.29 -9.21
#